data_4a6c32870763732c8fa08a1ad04f11f6
#
_entry.id   4a6c32870763732c8fa08a1ad04f11f6
#
_cell.length_a   1.000
_cell.length_b   1.000
_cell.length_c   1.000
_cell.angle_alpha   90.00
_cell.angle_beta   90.00
_cell.angle_gamma   90.00
#
_symmetry.space_group_name_H-M   'P 1'
#
loop_
_entity.id
_entity.type
_entity.pdbx_description
1 polymer ?
#
loop_
_entity_poly.entity_id
_entity_poly.type
_entity_poly.pdbx_seq_one_letter_code
_entity_poly.pdbx_strand_id
1 'polypeptide(L)'
;MADRELKFNEQGLLAAVIQDCLDGTVLMLGYMNHEAVSRTLATKSVHFWSRSRQKLWEKGETSGHRLLVKDLFIDCDRDTILVKAQPVGPTCHTGERTCFFSRLNEGPVDSGEKSLEAHGGILDGVLRIIAARKASPQPGSYTTKLFEAGQD
;
A
#
# COMPACT_ATOMS: atom_id res chain seq x y z
N MET A 1 20.11 5.11 22.18
CA MET A 1 19.12 5.50 21.16
C MET A 1 17.97 6.11 21.91
N ALA A 2 17.61 7.37 21.60
CA ALA A 2 16.49 8.02 22.30
C ALA A 2 15.25 7.16 22.09
N ASP A 3 14.67 6.74 23.20
CA ASP A 3 13.43 5.98 23.29
C ASP A 3 12.33 6.80 22.60
N ARG A 4 12.03 6.45 21.35
CA ARG A 4 10.95 7.10 20.60
C ARG A 4 9.65 6.45 21.03
N GLU A 5 9.20 6.82 22.22
CA GLU A 5 7.95 6.33 22.81
C GLU A 5 6.77 6.70 21.92
N LEU A 6 6.04 5.68 21.42
CA LEU A 6 4.83 5.85 20.66
C LEU A 6 3.68 6.30 21.60
N LYS A 7 2.88 7.20 21.12
CA LYS A 7 1.69 7.66 21.84
C LYS A 7 0.46 6.92 21.37
N PHE A 8 -0.04 6.06 22.20
CA PHE A 8 -1.30 5.36 21.97
C PHE A 8 -2.47 6.18 22.55
N ASN A 9 -3.63 6.09 21.90
CA ASN A 9 -4.83 6.75 22.39
C ASN A 9 -5.36 6.07 23.70
N GLU A 10 -6.46 6.57 24.25
CA GLU A 10 -7.10 6.03 25.47
C GLU A 10 -7.47 4.54 25.37
N GLN A 11 -7.64 4.02 24.14
CA GLN A 11 -7.94 2.61 23.88
C GLN A 11 -6.66 1.78 23.70
N GLY A 12 -5.48 2.36 23.88
CA GLY A 12 -4.19 1.71 23.65
C GLY A 12 -3.90 1.44 22.17
N LEU A 13 -4.44 2.25 21.25
CA LEU A 13 -4.30 2.10 19.82
C LEU A 13 -3.66 3.34 19.18
N LEU A 14 -2.92 3.13 18.08
CA LEU A 14 -2.50 4.18 17.16
C LEU A 14 -2.89 3.83 15.73
N ALA A 15 -2.93 4.83 14.88
CA ALA A 15 -3.18 4.65 13.46
C ALA A 15 -1.92 4.11 12.75
N ALA A 16 -2.12 3.22 11.79
CA ALA A 16 -1.06 2.74 10.91
C ALA A 16 -1.49 2.90 9.45
N VAL A 17 -0.83 3.79 8.74
CA VAL A 17 -1.00 4.02 7.31
C VAL A 17 -0.04 3.08 6.58
N ILE A 18 -0.56 2.25 5.69
CA ILE A 18 0.25 1.34 4.90
C ILE A 18 0.39 1.89 3.49
N GLN A 19 1.62 2.06 3.07
CA GLN A 19 1.98 2.61 1.77
C GLN A 19 2.83 1.62 0.99
N ASP A 20 2.54 1.46 -0.28
CA ASP A 20 3.39 0.67 -1.19
C ASP A 20 4.78 1.27 -1.26
N CYS A 21 5.80 0.45 -1.01
CA CYS A 21 7.19 0.89 -0.98
C CYS A 21 7.74 1.24 -2.37
N LEU A 22 7.10 0.81 -3.45
CA LEU A 22 7.56 1.01 -4.82
C LEU A 22 7.05 2.32 -5.42
N ASP A 23 5.76 2.61 -5.28
CA ASP A 23 5.15 3.74 -5.98
C ASP A 23 4.48 4.76 -5.04
N GLY A 24 4.46 4.50 -3.75
CA GLY A 24 3.88 5.41 -2.76
C GLY A 24 2.36 5.39 -2.66
N THR A 25 1.68 4.45 -3.33
CA THR A 25 0.23 4.29 -3.19
C THR A 25 -0.15 3.97 -1.74
N VAL A 26 -1.11 4.68 -1.17
CA VAL A 26 -1.69 4.34 0.12
C VAL A 26 -2.57 3.11 -0.05
N LEU A 27 -2.18 1.99 0.57
CA LEU A 27 -2.82 0.70 0.41
C LEU A 27 -4.01 0.52 1.35
N MET A 28 -3.84 0.84 2.61
CA MET A 28 -4.88 0.76 3.63
C MET A 28 -4.51 1.55 4.88
N LEU A 29 -5.47 1.72 5.77
CA LEU A 29 -5.27 2.16 7.14
C LEU A 29 -5.79 1.08 8.09
N GLY A 30 -5.05 0.83 9.14
CA GLY A 30 -5.47 -0.04 10.24
C GLY A 30 -5.05 0.53 11.59
N TYR A 31 -5.37 -0.18 12.67
CA TYR A 31 -4.97 0.21 14.03
C TYR A 31 -4.03 -0.84 14.60
N MET A 32 -3.06 -0.36 15.36
CA MET A 32 -2.08 -1.18 16.07
C MET A 32 -2.11 -0.88 17.56
N ASN A 33 -2.05 -1.91 18.39
CA ASN A 33 -1.70 -1.81 19.79
C ASN A 33 -0.20 -2.13 19.95
N HIS A 34 0.33 -2.09 21.17
CA HIS A 34 1.73 -2.42 21.44
C HIS A 34 2.16 -3.78 20.89
N GLU A 35 1.30 -4.79 21.02
CA GLU A 35 1.60 -6.13 20.53
C GLU A 35 1.66 -6.17 19.00
N ALA A 36 0.73 -5.50 18.30
CA ALA A 36 0.73 -5.42 16.84
C ALA A 36 2.01 -4.75 16.30
N VAL A 37 2.45 -3.67 16.95
CA VAL A 37 3.71 -3.01 16.60
C VAL A 37 4.90 -3.95 16.80
N SER A 38 4.99 -4.59 17.97
CA SER A 38 6.07 -5.53 18.30
C SER A 38 6.12 -6.72 17.33
N ARG A 39 4.96 -7.29 17.00
CA ARG A 39 4.87 -8.39 16.02
C ARG A 39 5.28 -7.94 14.63
N THR A 40 4.82 -6.77 14.19
CA THR A 40 5.19 -6.20 12.88
C THR A 40 6.71 -6.01 12.76
N LEU A 41 7.35 -5.49 13.80
CA LEU A 41 8.80 -5.31 13.85
C LEU A 41 9.55 -6.64 13.81
N ALA A 42 9.08 -7.63 14.57
CA ALA A 42 9.73 -8.93 14.69
C ALA A 42 9.59 -9.79 13.44
N THR A 43 8.39 -9.86 12.86
CA THR A 43 8.08 -10.76 11.73
C THR A 43 8.34 -10.14 10.37
N LYS A 44 8.47 -8.81 10.30
CA LYS A 44 8.51 -8.05 9.05
C LYS A 44 7.26 -8.22 8.19
N SER A 45 6.15 -8.62 8.79
CA SER A 45 4.82 -8.70 8.20
C SER A 45 3.86 -7.82 8.99
N VAL A 46 2.92 -7.15 8.33
CA VAL A 46 2.06 -6.17 9.00
C VAL A 46 1.00 -6.87 9.86
N HIS A 47 1.00 -6.55 11.14
CA HIS A 47 -0.02 -6.98 12.11
C HIS A 47 -0.86 -5.79 12.55
N PHE A 48 -2.13 -6.03 12.79
CA PHE A 48 -3.09 -5.05 13.27
C PHE A 48 -3.83 -5.54 14.49
N TRP A 49 -4.45 -4.60 15.20
CA TRP A 49 -5.46 -4.88 16.20
C TRP A 49 -6.86 -4.67 15.62
N SER A 50 -7.67 -5.71 15.61
CA SER A 50 -9.07 -5.63 15.20
C SER A 50 -9.93 -5.06 16.34
N ARG A 51 -10.45 -3.85 16.17
CA ARG A 51 -11.32 -3.20 17.16
C ARG A 51 -12.63 -3.96 17.39
N SER A 52 -13.21 -4.49 16.33
CA SER A 52 -14.49 -5.23 16.43
C SER A 52 -14.34 -6.63 17.01
N ARG A 53 -13.24 -7.32 16.69
CA ARG A 53 -12.96 -8.69 17.15
C ARG A 53 -12.11 -8.73 18.42
N GLN A 54 -11.59 -7.60 18.86
CA GLN A 54 -10.70 -7.47 20.03
C GLN A 54 -9.54 -8.49 20.00
N LYS A 55 -8.90 -8.61 18.85
CA LYS A 55 -7.76 -9.53 18.69
C LYS A 55 -6.73 -9.03 17.69
N LEU A 56 -5.51 -9.49 17.90
CA LEU A 56 -4.42 -9.35 16.95
C LEU A 56 -4.70 -10.19 15.69
N TRP A 57 -4.29 -9.67 14.52
CA TRP A 57 -4.33 -10.41 13.27
C TRP A 57 -3.21 -9.97 12.32
N GLU A 58 -2.66 -10.89 11.56
CA GLU A 58 -1.70 -10.62 10.50
C GLU A 58 -2.43 -10.32 9.19
N LYS A 59 -2.06 -9.25 8.52
CA LYS A 59 -2.63 -8.96 7.20
C LYS A 59 -2.25 -10.06 6.21
N GLY A 60 -3.27 -10.72 5.68
CA GLY A 60 -3.09 -11.85 4.76
C GLY A 60 -2.97 -13.21 5.43
N GLU A 61 -3.22 -13.35 6.74
CA GLU A 61 -3.17 -14.65 7.44
C GLU A 61 -4.08 -15.72 6.81
N THR A 62 -5.20 -15.31 6.22
CA THR A 62 -6.15 -16.21 5.55
C THR A 62 -6.02 -16.18 4.04
N SER A 63 -5.88 -15.01 3.44
CA SER A 63 -5.87 -14.83 1.98
C SER A 63 -4.51 -15.08 1.31
N GLY A 64 -3.42 -15.13 2.09
CA GLY A 64 -2.05 -15.11 1.57
C GLY A 64 -1.55 -13.74 1.08
N HIS A 65 -2.44 -12.74 0.97
CA HIS A 65 -2.10 -11.39 0.51
C HIS A 65 -1.47 -10.57 1.65
N ARG A 66 -0.22 -10.88 1.97
CA ARG A 66 0.55 -10.24 3.04
C ARG A 66 1.09 -8.88 2.64
N LEU A 67 1.45 -8.10 3.62
CA LEU A 67 2.15 -6.83 3.48
C LEU A 67 3.52 -6.95 4.14
N LEU A 68 4.57 -7.08 3.32
CA LEU A 68 5.94 -7.29 3.79
C LEU A 68 6.57 -5.94 4.11
N VAL A 69 6.94 -5.73 5.35
CA VAL A 69 7.50 -4.45 5.83
C VAL A 69 8.89 -4.23 5.25
N LYS A 70 9.10 -3.04 4.67
CA LYS A 70 10.40 -2.56 4.19
C LYS A 70 10.95 -1.50 5.13
N ASP A 71 10.09 -0.56 5.58
CA ASP A 71 10.48 0.49 6.50
C ASP A 71 9.29 0.96 7.34
N LEU A 72 9.57 1.61 8.48
CA LEU A 72 8.58 2.20 9.36
C LEU A 72 9.02 3.61 9.76
N PHE A 73 8.10 4.53 9.70
CA PHE A 73 8.27 5.90 10.13
C PHE A 73 7.22 6.25 11.18
N ILE A 74 7.57 7.17 12.06
CA ILE A 74 6.68 7.72 13.08
C ILE A 74 6.45 9.16 12.71
N ASP A 75 5.23 9.66 12.84
CA ASP A 75 4.92 11.06 12.59
C ASP A 75 5.48 12.00 13.69
N CYS A 76 5.25 13.31 13.55
CA CYS A 76 5.90 14.32 14.37
C CYS A 76 5.45 14.30 15.84
N ASP A 77 4.20 13.94 16.12
CA ASP A 77 3.62 13.86 17.46
C ASP A 77 3.51 12.43 18.01
N ARG A 78 3.94 11.44 17.21
CA ARG A 78 4.15 10.02 17.58
C ARG A 78 2.89 9.21 17.82
N ASP A 79 1.78 9.61 17.26
CA ASP A 79 0.50 8.90 17.38
C ASP A 79 0.11 8.09 16.13
N THR A 80 0.92 8.19 15.06
CA THR A 80 0.71 7.49 13.80
C THR A 80 1.98 6.84 13.29
N ILE A 81 1.87 5.65 12.71
CA ILE A 81 2.96 4.96 12.01
C ILE A 81 2.68 4.92 10.51
N LEU A 82 3.65 5.33 9.70
CA LEU A 82 3.68 5.04 8.27
C LEU A 82 4.52 3.78 8.05
N VAL A 83 3.90 2.75 7.51
CA VAL A 83 4.56 1.49 7.14
C VAL A 83 4.75 1.45 5.63
N LYS A 84 6.00 1.48 5.18
CA LYS A 84 6.37 1.17 3.80
C LYS A 84 6.37 -0.34 3.64
N ALA A 85 5.47 -0.87 2.82
CA ALA A 85 5.31 -2.30 2.65
C ALA A 85 5.30 -2.70 1.17
N GLN A 86 5.76 -3.91 0.90
CA GLN A 86 5.60 -4.58 -0.38
C GLN A 86 4.37 -5.48 -0.30
N PRO A 87 3.30 -5.22 -1.07
CA PRO A 87 2.13 -6.08 -1.07
C PRO A 87 2.41 -7.39 -1.83
N VAL A 88 1.90 -8.50 -1.28
CA VAL A 88 1.85 -9.80 -1.96
C VAL A 88 0.42 -9.99 -2.44
N GLY A 89 0.11 -9.44 -3.61
CA GLY A 89 -1.25 -9.44 -4.16
C GLY A 89 -2.14 -8.29 -3.68
N PRO A 90 -3.44 -8.35 -3.98
CA PRO A 90 -4.40 -7.30 -3.65
C PRO A 90 -4.49 -7.02 -2.14
N THR A 91 -4.50 -5.75 -1.75
CA THR A 91 -4.59 -5.40 -0.33
C THR A 91 -6.02 -5.45 0.18
N CYS A 92 -6.99 -5.01 -0.62
CA CYS A 92 -8.39 -5.01 -0.22
C CYS A 92 -8.99 -6.43 -0.23
N HIS A 93 -9.93 -6.68 0.68
CA HIS A 93 -10.69 -7.94 0.71
C HIS A 93 -11.63 -8.11 -0.50
N THR A 94 -11.94 -7.03 -1.21
CA THR A 94 -12.72 -7.02 -2.47
C THR A 94 -11.89 -7.44 -3.68
N GLY A 95 -10.57 -7.65 -3.52
CA GLY A 95 -9.66 -7.94 -4.61
C GLY A 95 -8.99 -6.72 -5.23
N GLU A 96 -9.32 -5.52 -4.76
CA GLU A 96 -8.68 -4.28 -5.22
C GLU A 96 -7.27 -4.12 -4.65
N ARG A 97 -6.40 -3.44 -5.40
CA ARG A 97 -5.03 -3.18 -4.99
C ARG A 97 -4.95 -2.39 -3.69
N THR A 98 -5.83 -1.40 -3.52
CA THR A 98 -5.91 -0.51 -2.36
C THR A 98 -7.31 -0.53 -1.77
N CYS A 99 -7.45 -0.20 -0.49
CA CYS A 99 -8.76 0.02 0.14
C CYS A 99 -9.37 1.38 -0.23
N PHE A 100 -8.60 2.28 -0.83
CA PHE A 100 -9.03 3.63 -1.20
C PHE A 100 -9.35 3.72 -2.70
N PHE A 101 -10.28 2.91 -3.17
CA PHE A 101 -10.65 2.84 -4.58
C PHE A 101 -11.95 3.59 -4.93
N SER A 102 -12.69 4.09 -3.95
CA SER A 102 -13.92 4.87 -4.16
C SER A 102 -13.70 6.35 -3.88
N ARG A 103 -14.27 7.22 -4.71
CA ARG A 103 -14.24 8.67 -4.50
C ARG A 103 -15.43 9.09 -3.63
N LEU A 104 -15.20 9.96 -2.66
CA LEU A 104 -16.25 10.42 -1.74
C LEU A 104 -17.27 11.34 -2.43
N ASN A 105 -16.85 12.10 -3.43
CA ASN A 105 -17.63 13.13 -4.13
C ASN A 105 -18.29 12.63 -5.43
N GLU A 106 -18.12 11.38 -5.81
CA GLU A 106 -18.80 10.75 -6.92
C GLU A 106 -19.85 9.79 -6.35
N GLY A 107 -21.08 9.79 -6.91
CA GLY A 107 -22.11 8.81 -6.56
C GLY A 107 -21.60 7.37 -6.73
N PRO A 108 -22.42 6.34 -6.47
CA PRO A 108 -21.98 4.95 -6.55
C PRO A 108 -21.28 4.73 -7.89
N VAL A 109 -20.01 4.30 -7.81
CA VAL A 109 -19.17 4.05 -8.98
C VAL A 109 -19.85 2.96 -9.79
N ASP A 110 -20.35 3.33 -10.98
CA ASP A 110 -20.83 2.33 -11.93
C ASP A 110 -19.64 1.41 -12.25
N SER A 111 -19.81 0.11 -12.08
CA SER A 111 -18.79 -0.93 -12.15
C SER A 111 -18.09 -1.04 -13.52
N GLY A 112 -18.31 -0.11 -14.41
CA GLY A 112 -17.71 -0.02 -15.73
C GLY A 112 -16.52 0.95 -15.86
N GLU A 113 -16.40 1.96 -15.00
CA GLU A 113 -15.23 2.80 -14.96
C GLU A 113 -14.25 2.25 -13.92
N LYS A 114 -13.11 1.75 -14.38
CA LYS A 114 -11.99 1.35 -13.51
C LYS A 114 -11.60 2.56 -12.66
N SER A 115 -12.14 2.54 -11.43
CA SER A 115 -11.84 3.49 -10.39
C SER A 115 -10.33 3.68 -10.26
N LEU A 116 -9.95 4.92 -10.08
CA LEU A 116 -8.60 5.29 -9.66
C LEU A 116 -7.52 4.32 -10.14
N GLU A 117 -7.08 4.52 -11.35
CA GLU A 117 -5.69 4.20 -11.64
C GLU A 117 -4.91 4.72 -10.45
N ALA A 118 -4.33 3.79 -9.70
CA ALA A 118 -3.59 4.08 -8.50
C ALA A 118 -2.86 5.40 -8.71
N HIS A 119 -3.00 6.34 -7.78
CA HIS A 119 -2.18 7.54 -7.76
C HIS A 119 -0.74 7.11 -7.47
N GLY A 120 -0.24 6.23 -8.34
CA GLY A 120 1.18 6.06 -8.54
C GLY A 120 1.68 7.42 -8.99
N GLY A 121 2.72 7.93 -8.38
CA GLY A 121 3.30 9.19 -8.77
C GLY A 121 3.59 9.22 -10.28
N ILE A 122 3.99 10.36 -10.80
CA ILE A 122 4.32 10.57 -12.23
C ILE A 122 5.13 9.40 -12.82
N LEU A 123 6.00 8.77 -12.02
CA LEU A 123 6.80 7.59 -12.41
C LEU A 123 5.94 6.35 -12.70
N ASP A 124 4.88 6.06 -11.94
CA ASP A 124 4.01 4.93 -12.22
C ASP A 124 3.20 5.15 -13.51
N GLY A 125 2.77 6.37 -13.75
CA GLY A 125 2.18 6.77 -15.04
C GLY A 125 3.15 6.55 -16.21
N VAL A 126 4.39 6.96 -16.06
CA VAL A 126 5.45 6.76 -17.06
C VAL A 126 5.74 5.27 -17.27
N LEU A 127 5.90 4.49 -16.18
CA LEU A 127 6.17 3.04 -16.27
C LEU A 127 5.01 2.29 -16.96
N ARG A 128 3.76 2.66 -16.69
CA ARG A 128 2.59 2.08 -17.39
C ARG A 128 2.59 2.41 -18.86
N ILE A 129 2.90 3.66 -19.24
CA ILE A 129 3.01 4.06 -20.65
C ILE A 129 4.13 3.26 -21.34
N ILE A 130 5.28 3.11 -20.68
CA ILE A 130 6.42 2.33 -21.19
C ILE A 130 6.02 0.85 -21.36
N ALA A 131 5.39 0.24 -20.37
CA ALA A 131 4.92 -1.14 -20.43
C ALA A 131 3.87 -1.36 -21.53
N ALA A 132 2.90 -0.45 -21.64
CA ALA A 132 1.90 -0.50 -22.71
C ALA A 132 2.51 -0.38 -24.12
N ARG A 133 3.51 0.52 -24.28
CA ARG A 133 4.23 0.66 -25.56
C ARG A 133 5.09 -0.55 -25.91
N LYS A 134 5.66 -1.21 -24.89
CA LYS A 134 6.38 -2.49 -25.07
C LYS A 134 5.45 -3.62 -25.48
N ALA A 135 4.26 -3.71 -24.88
CA ALA A 135 3.26 -4.74 -25.19
C ALA A 135 2.56 -4.51 -26.56
N SER A 136 2.42 -3.25 -26.97
CA SER A 136 1.77 -2.85 -28.22
C SER A 136 2.59 -1.74 -28.90
N PRO A 137 3.66 -2.10 -29.64
CA PRO A 137 4.52 -1.15 -30.35
C PRO A 137 3.72 -0.29 -31.33
N GLN A 138 3.88 1.02 -31.27
CA GLN A 138 3.22 1.94 -32.20
C GLN A 138 4.22 2.45 -33.24
N PRO A 139 3.92 2.37 -34.54
CA PRO A 139 4.77 2.92 -35.58
C PRO A 139 5.07 4.40 -35.35
N GLY A 140 6.35 4.78 -35.43
CA GLY A 140 6.80 6.18 -35.24
C GLY A 140 7.02 6.60 -33.79
N SER A 141 6.72 5.76 -32.80
CA SER A 141 6.98 6.06 -31.38
C SER A 141 8.48 5.98 -31.08
N TYR A 142 9.02 7.02 -30.40
CA TYR A 142 10.42 7.04 -29.95
C TYR A 142 10.70 5.89 -28.94
N THR A 143 9.75 5.60 -28.07
CA THR A 143 9.85 4.50 -27.10
C THR A 143 9.96 3.14 -27.79
N THR A 144 9.20 2.91 -28.87
CA THR A 144 9.31 1.69 -29.69
C THR A 144 10.70 1.54 -30.28
N LYS A 145 11.25 2.64 -30.85
CA LYS A 145 12.63 2.64 -31.41
C LYS A 145 13.70 2.32 -30.37
N LEU A 146 13.53 2.80 -29.11
CA LEU A 146 14.45 2.49 -28.01
C LEU A 146 14.43 1.00 -27.64
N PHE A 147 13.26 0.38 -27.66
CA PHE A 147 13.15 -1.08 -27.40
C PHE A 147 13.74 -1.92 -28.50
N GLU A 148 13.60 -1.49 -29.76
CA GLU A 148 14.19 -2.18 -30.92
C GLU A 148 15.72 -2.04 -30.94
N ALA A 149 16.26 -0.88 -30.54
CA ALA A 149 17.69 -0.60 -30.51
C ALA A 149 18.43 -1.22 -29.30
N GLY A 150 17.74 -1.62 -28.24
CA GLY A 150 18.34 -2.19 -27.02
C GLY A 150 18.34 -3.72 -26.96
N GLN A 151 18.11 -4.41 -28.05
CA GLN A 151 18.11 -5.89 -28.16
C GLN A 151 19.39 -6.46 -28.79
N ASP A 152 20.44 -5.63 -28.98
CA ASP A 152 21.78 -6.07 -29.42
C ASP A 152 22.71 -6.30 -28.24
#